data_e7d8f192e9f018fca246a479f5e5991b
#
_entry.id   e7d8f192e9f018fca246a479f5e5991b
#
_cell.length_a   1.000
_cell.length_b   1.000
_cell.length_c   1.000
_cell.angle_alpha   90.00
_cell.angle_beta   90.00
_cell.angle_gamma   90.00
#
_symmetry.space_group_name_H-M   'P 1'
#
loop_
_entity.id
_entity.type
_entity.pdbx_description
1 polymer ?
#
loop_
_entity_poly.entity_id
_entity_poly.type
_entity_poly.pdbx_seq_one_letter_code
_entity_poly.pdbx_strand_id
1 'polypeptide(L)'
;MPQANTPYILIYSTPTCPDCRALKAWLSQQGIAFEERDLTDPKISAEAKSRTGVRVAPIPIVGDDVFYGTFASQKPRLMKALGLQ
;
A
#
# COMPACT_ATOMS: atom_id res chain seq x y z
N MET A 1 12.78 17.08 9.27
CA MET A 1 12.02 16.98 9.44
C MET A 1 10.85 17.20 8.79
N PRO A 2 10.81 17.62 7.88
CA PRO A 2 9.68 17.91 7.09
C PRO A 2 8.71 16.78 6.90
N GLN A 3 9.13 15.60 7.07
CA GLN A 3 8.27 14.44 6.86
C GLN A 3 7.46 14.05 8.08
N ALA A 4 7.45 14.90 9.06
CA ALA A 4 6.78 14.57 10.31
C ALA A 4 5.31 14.25 10.13
N ASN A 5 4.66 14.86 9.13
CA ASN A 5 3.23 14.65 8.91
C ASN A 5 2.91 13.56 7.89
N THR A 6 3.94 12.94 7.33
CA THR A 6 3.72 11.90 6.34
C THR A 6 3.53 10.55 7.05
N PRO A 7 2.39 9.90 6.89
CA PRO A 7 2.19 8.61 7.54
C PRO A 7 3.12 7.56 6.93
N TYR A 8 3.44 6.57 7.75
CA TYR A 8 4.22 5.44 7.28
C TYR A 8 3.35 4.58 6.36
N ILE A 9 3.88 4.23 5.22
CA ILE A 9 3.14 3.44 4.23
C ILE A 9 3.85 2.12 4.00
N LEU A 10 3.12 1.04 4.19
CA LEU A 10 3.58 -0.31 3.94
C LEU A 10 2.67 -0.92 2.87
N ILE A 11 3.26 -1.52 1.85
CA ILE A 11 2.49 -2.13 0.78
C ILE A 11 2.84 -3.61 0.67
N TYR A 12 1.84 -4.46 0.84
CA TYR A 12 1.99 -5.87 0.51
C TYR A 12 1.63 -6.06 -0.96
N SER A 13 2.55 -6.58 -1.75
CA SER A 13 2.38 -6.67 -3.19
C SER A 13 2.92 -7.97 -3.74
N THR A 14 2.66 -8.21 -5.02
CA THR A 14 3.26 -9.33 -5.75
C THR A 14 3.94 -8.79 -7.00
N PRO A 15 4.98 -9.47 -7.50
CA PRO A 15 5.72 -8.97 -8.66
C PRO A 15 4.90 -8.94 -9.96
N THR A 16 3.84 -9.73 -10.05
CA THR A 16 3.06 -9.82 -11.28
C THR A 16 1.74 -9.06 -11.22
N CYS A 17 1.54 -8.26 -10.20
CA CYS A 17 0.27 -7.56 -10.00
C CYS A 17 0.29 -6.20 -10.70
N PRO A 18 -0.54 -5.99 -11.73
CA PRO A 18 -0.58 -4.70 -12.41
C PRO A 18 -1.02 -3.56 -11.50
N ASP A 19 -1.99 -3.82 -10.62
CA ASP A 19 -2.47 -2.80 -9.70
C ASP A 19 -1.39 -2.43 -8.67
N CYS A 20 -0.57 -3.40 -8.28
CA CYS A 20 0.54 -3.12 -7.37
C CYS A 20 1.54 -2.19 -8.04
N ARG A 21 1.86 -2.44 -9.31
CA ARG A 21 2.78 -1.57 -10.05
C ARG A 21 2.21 -0.18 -10.22
N ALA A 22 0.92 -0.09 -10.55
CA ALA A 22 0.26 1.20 -10.71
C ALA A 22 0.28 2.01 -9.41
N LEU A 23 0.00 1.35 -8.30
CA LEU A 23 0.01 1.99 -6.99
C LEU A 23 1.40 2.52 -6.65
N LYS A 24 2.43 1.69 -6.84
CA LYS A 24 3.80 2.10 -6.53
C LYS A 24 4.25 3.26 -7.41
N ALA A 25 3.93 3.19 -8.70
CA ALA A 25 4.29 4.27 -9.62
C ALA A 25 3.61 5.57 -9.22
N TRP A 26 2.35 5.50 -8.86
CA TRP A 26 1.60 6.68 -8.45
C TRP A 26 2.20 7.31 -7.19
N LEU A 27 2.51 6.49 -6.19
CA LEU A 27 3.12 7.00 -4.95
C LEU A 27 4.47 7.65 -5.24
N SER A 28 5.27 7.04 -6.10
CA SER A 28 6.56 7.61 -6.49
C SER A 28 6.39 8.95 -7.19
N GLN A 29 5.38 9.07 -8.05
CA GLN A 29 5.07 10.31 -8.72
C GLN A 29 4.68 11.42 -7.75
N GLN A 30 4.04 11.04 -6.64
CA GLN A 30 3.66 11.98 -5.60
C GLN A 30 4.81 12.31 -4.65
N GLY A 31 5.97 11.70 -4.85
CA GLY A 31 7.10 11.91 -3.95
C GLY A 31 6.92 11.25 -2.59
N ILE A 32 6.11 10.22 -2.51
CA ILE A 32 5.80 9.56 -1.25
C ILE A 32 6.60 8.28 -1.13
N ALA A 33 7.35 8.15 -0.05
CA ALA A 33 8.11 6.93 0.22
C ALA A 33 7.22 5.87 0.83
N PHE A 34 7.53 4.63 0.57
CA PHE A 34 6.78 3.50 1.12
C PHE A 34 7.72 2.31 1.29
N GLU A 35 7.31 1.38 2.13
CA GLU A 35 7.99 0.09 2.27
C GLU A 35 7.16 -0.96 1.55
N GLU A 36 7.83 -1.84 0.82
CA GLU A 36 7.13 -2.88 0.07
C GLU A 36 7.51 -4.24 0.64
N ARG A 37 6.53 -5.12 0.78
CA ARG A 37 6.74 -6.50 1.20
C ARG A 37 6.11 -7.44 0.20
N ASP A 38 6.85 -8.48 -0.14
CA ASP A 38 6.49 -9.39 -1.22
C ASP A 38 5.64 -10.56 -0.68
N LEU A 39 4.41 -10.63 -1.15
CA LEU A 39 3.47 -11.67 -0.72
C LEU A 39 3.81 -13.06 -1.26
N THR A 40 4.75 -13.16 -2.20
CA THR A 40 5.19 -14.48 -2.65
C THR A 40 6.06 -15.18 -1.61
N ASP A 41 6.59 -14.42 -0.65
CA ASP A 41 7.29 -15.01 0.49
C ASP A 41 6.25 -15.55 1.46
N PRO A 42 6.28 -16.85 1.80
CA PRO A 42 5.28 -17.44 2.70
C PRO A 42 5.20 -16.77 4.07
N LYS A 43 6.32 -16.29 4.59
CA LYS A 43 6.32 -15.60 5.87
C LYS A 43 5.61 -14.27 5.78
N ILE A 44 5.84 -13.55 4.71
CA ILE A 44 5.18 -12.26 4.46
C ILE A 44 3.69 -12.47 4.22
N SER A 45 3.33 -13.51 3.47
CA SER A 45 1.94 -13.84 3.22
C SER A 45 1.20 -14.13 4.52
N ALA A 46 1.81 -14.91 5.41
CA ALA A 46 1.22 -15.21 6.72
C ALA A 46 1.10 -13.95 7.56
N GLU A 47 2.10 -13.09 7.54
CA GLU A 47 2.07 -11.82 8.25
C GLU A 47 0.91 -10.94 7.77
N ALA A 48 0.77 -10.80 6.45
CA ALA A 48 -0.28 -9.97 5.87
C ALA A 48 -1.66 -10.49 6.24
N LYS A 49 -1.86 -11.80 6.14
CA LYS A 49 -3.12 -12.42 6.50
C LYS A 49 -3.47 -12.21 7.97
N SER A 50 -2.49 -12.41 8.83
CA SER A 50 -2.68 -12.22 10.27
C SER A 50 -2.97 -10.77 10.62
N ARG A 51 -2.29 -9.86 9.94
CA ARG A 51 -2.37 -8.43 10.25
C ARG A 51 -3.60 -7.77 9.66
N THR A 52 -3.98 -8.15 8.45
CA THR A 52 -5.06 -7.47 7.74
C THR A 52 -6.29 -8.32 7.47
N GLY A 53 -6.13 -9.64 7.43
CA GLY A 53 -7.21 -10.54 7.02
C GLY A 53 -7.50 -10.50 5.53
N VAL A 54 -6.72 -9.75 4.75
CA VAL A 54 -6.94 -9.57 3.32
C VAL A 54 -6.00 -10.49 2.55
N ARG A 55 -6.51 -11.09 1.49
CA ARG A 55 -5.74 -12.06 0.69
C ARG A 55 -5.42 -11.59 -0.71
N VAL A 56 -5.86 -10.39 -1.09
CA VAL A 56 -5.63 -9.87 -2.44
C VAL A 56 -4.62 -8.76 -2.39
N ALA A 57 -3.85 -8.60 -3.46
CA ALA A 57 -2.88 -7.53 -3.59
C ALA A 57 -3.46 -6.46 -4.52
N PRO A 58 -3.04 -5.21 -4.38
CA PRO A 58 -2.15 -4.69 -3.34
C PRO A 58 -2.88 -4.40 -2.04
N ILE A 59 -2.14 -4.45 -0.93
CA ILE A 59 -2.70 -4.10 0.37
C ILE A 59 -1.85 -2.96 0.94
N PRO A 60 -2.17 -1.71 0.63
CA PRO A 60 -1.46 -0.59 1.26
C PRO A 60 -2.00 -0.34 2.65
N ILE A 61 -1.10 -0.07 3.58
CA ILE A 61 -1.44 0.30 4.94
C ILE A 61 -0.87 1.69 5.17
N VAL A 62 -1.74 2.64 5.48
CA VAL A 62 -1.35 4.02 5.75
C VAL A 62 -1.58 4.27 7.23
N GLY A 63 -0.50 4.32 8.00
CA GLY A 63 -0.61 4.37 9.45
C GLY A 63 -1.30 3.11 9.94
N ASP A 64 -2.50 3.23 10.46
CA ASP A 64 -3.29 2.11 10.95
C ASP A 64 -4.40 1.69 9.99
N ASP A 65 -4.56 2.41 8.88
CA ASP A 65 -5.65 2.15 7.94
C ASP A 65 -5.23 1.16 6.88
N VAL A 66 -6.01 0.10 6.70
CA VAL A 66 -5.74 -0.95 5.72
C VAL A 66 -6.66 -0.75 4.53
N PHE A 67 -6.08 -0.77 3.34
CA PHE A 67 -6.82 -0.64 2.10
C PHE A 67 -6.68 -1.91 1.28
N TYR A 68 -7.64 -2.19 0.41
CA TYR A 68 -7.59 -3.34 -0.48
C TYR A 68 -8.51 -3.11 -1.67
N GLY A 69 -8.40 -4.00 -2.66
CA GLY A 69 -9.17 -3.86 -3.89
C GLY A 69 -8.28 -3.40 -5.04
N THR A 70 -8.89 -2.94 -6.12
CA THR A 70 -8.14 -2.46 -7.27
C THR A 70 -7.51 -1.11 -6.96
N PHE A 71 -6.47 -0.76 -7.71
CA PHE A 71 -5.86 0.54 -7.56
C PHE A 71 -6.87 1.66 -7.81
N ALA A 72 -7.70 1.49 -8.84
CA ALA A 72 -8.70 2.50 -9.16
C ALA A 72 -9.66 2.75 -7.99
N SER A 73 -10.07 1.70 -7.29
CA SER A 73 -10.97 1.87 -6.16
C SER A 73 -10.27 2.42 -4.93
N GLN A 74 -8.98 2.12 -4.79
CA GLN A 74 -8.20 2.60 -3.64
C GLN A 74 -7.77 4.04 -3.75
N LYS A 75 -7.50 4.50 -4.97
CA LYS A 75 -6.87 5.80 -5.19
C LYS A 75 -7.57 6.96 -4.50
N PRO A 76 -8.89 7.14 -4.63
CA PRO A 76 -9.55 8.26 -3.95
C PRO A 76 -9.43 8.18 -2.43
N ARG A 77 -9.50 6.98 -1.89
CA ARG A 77 -9.38 6.77 -0.44
C ARG A 77 -7.97 7.06 0.04
N LEU A 78 -6.97 6.65 -0.76
CA LEU A 78 -5.57 6.90 -0.43
C LEU A 78 -5.27 8.40 -0.51
N MET A 79 -5.80 9.08 -1.52
CA MET A 79 -5.61 10.52 -1.63
C MET A 79 -6.12 11.23 -0.40
N LYS A 80 -7.29 10.82 0.09
CA LYS A 80 -7.86 11.41 1.28
C LYS A 80 -7.01 11.10 2.51
N ALA A 81 -6.58 9.85 2.66
CA ALA A 81 -5.78 9.43 3.80
C ALA A 81 -4.42 10.11 3.84
N LEU A 82 -3.86 10.42 2.67
CA LEU A 82 -2.55 11.05 2.54
C LEU A 82 -2.60 12.56 2.50
N GLY A 83 -3.80 13.13 2.53
CA GLY A 83 -3.94 14.57 2.44
C GLY A 83 -3.71 15.13 1.05
N LEU A 84 -3.77 14.31 0.02
CA LEU A 84 -3.64 14.75 -1.36
C LEU A 84 -4.99 15.17 -1.89
N GLN A 85 -5.01 16.22 -2.67
CA GLN A 85 -6.25 16.69 -3.25
C GLN A 85 -6.10 16.71 -4.76
#